data_6e4fd01e4e00ebd67737c7de7841e000
#
_entry.id   6e4fd01e4e00ebd67737c7de7841e000
#
_cell.length_a   1.000
_cell.length_b   1.000
_cell.length_c   1.000
_cell.angle_alpha   90.00
_cell.angle_beta   90.00
_cell.angle_gamma   90.00
#
_symmetry.space_group_name_H-M   'P 1'
#
loop_
_entity.id
_entity.type
_entity.pdbx_description
1 polymer ?
#
loop_
_entity_poly.entity_id
_entity_poly.type
_entity_poly.pdbx_seq_one_letter_code
_entity_poly.pdbx_strand_id
1 'polypeptide(L)'
;MLTNEQEEIIGEALLPLFQYLEHSVIVDVAQRILATMAYSRTAEIEAQRLQQLGYSPARIRKAAMKLLQSNQEFRKTVAKNTLEHKKTVKKLLREILKAAEAAGGQVMQESADLSYLDDLRTWKQAGKEITDNSYLPQLVEAIRKQTNENMKSLAGSTGFKTMSGFETMENLYRRELDKAMIKVCTGTFSREQVVYETVHSLAESGLRTIDFASGYNMQLDTAVKLAVRTGSGQIAAKIMDENITRTGENLVYVSKHWGARNTGDGHANHEQWQGRVYYIKEGEDYNSEAKRIGQDYITDLWRATGYSADGIHENDPLGLHGYNCRHKHYVWFIGSSLPDEDPQPDPVTIDGKTYDYYQITQKMRTLERKIRALKREREAMATLGQDTKEISGKIKQRIKNYQDFCKDAKIKPDINRLRYECKTSDLTKTKAWNGFEVSVTQTKKTVADVPQSDTMNVTEDKGKENLTEIYNIGKIDIKLYRKKFGNIQTDEVIVTNERIEHIKSHHPEDYELFERYGKDCIADPDLIISDEKNAGTAFLIKKLPNTNLNVVLRLVLENEDSKLKNSVMTFWRIRKRNVEKLIEKNQILYKKE
;
A
#
# COMPACT_ATOMS: atom_id res chain seq x y z
N MET A 1 9.64 6.69 20.41
CA MET A 1 8.35 6.82 19.68
C MET A 1 8.55 6.54 18.20
N LEU A 2 7.56 5.98 17.49
CA LEU A 2 7.66 5.68 16.06
C LEU A 2 8.03 6.91 15.24
N THR A 3 8.89 6.77 14.22
CA THR A 3 9.15 7.85 13.26
C THR A 3 7.95 8.06 12.34
N ASN A 4 7.86 9.22 11.67
CA ASN A 4 6.79 9.48 10.69
C ASN A 4 6.84 8.48 9.52
N GLU A 5 8.02 8.01 9.13
CA GLU A 5 8.20 7.00 8.08
C GLU A 5 7.69 5.63 8.52
N GLN A 6 7.98 5.21 9.76
CA GLN A 6 7.44 3.98 10.34
C GLN A 6 5.92 4.00 10.42
N GLU A 7 5.33 5.10 10.88
CA GLU A 7 3.86 5.24 10.91
C GLU A 7 3.22 5.21 9.52
N GLU A 8 3.90 5.75 8.51
CA GLU A 8 3.42 5.70 7.13
C GLU A 8 3.42 4.25 6.61
N ILE A 9 4.50 3.50 6.84
CA ILE A 9 4.61 2.08 6.47
C ILE A 9 3.55 1.24 7.21
N ILE A 10 3.41 1.44 8.51
CA ILE A 10 2.42 0.76 9.36
C ILE A 10 1.00 1.07 8.85
N GLY A 11 0.71 2.34 8.57
CA GLY A 11 -0.59 2.75 8.03
C GLY A 11 -0.93 2.11 6.68
N GLU A 12 0.06 1.73 5.88
CA GLU A 12 -0.12 1.11 4.58
C GLU A 12 -0.32 -0.42 4.64
N ALA A 13 -0.03 -1.05 5.76
CA ALA A 13 0.00 -2.51 5.90
C ALA A 13 -1.30 -3.22 5.49
N LEU A 14 -2.45 -2.59 5.72
CA LEU A 14 -3.77 -3.17 5.39
C LEU A 14 -4.33 -2.72 4.04
N LEU A 15 -3.69 -1.77 3.35
CA LEU A 15 -4.22 -1.22 2.09
C LEU A 15 -4.47 -2.27 1.01
N PRO A 16 -3.59 -3.25 0.77
CA PRO A 16 -3.81 -4.26 -0.27
C PRO A 16 -5.12 -5.04 -0.10
N LEU A 17 -5.57 -5.31 1.15
CA LEU A 17 -6.85 -5.97 1.42
C LEU A 17 -8.03 -5.18 0.87
N PHE A 18 -8.06 -3.90 1.17
CA PHE A 18 -9.18 -3.03 0.77
C PHE A 18 -9.11 -2.66 -0.71
N GLN A 19 -7.90 -2.61 -1.29
CA GLN A 19 -7.72 -2.47 -2.74
C GLN A 19 -8.16 -3.74 -3.49
N TYR A 20 -7.94 -4.91 -2.92
CA TYR A 20 -8.47 -6.17 -3.45
C TYR A 20 -10.00 -6.22 -3.37
N LEU A 21 -10.61 -5.79 -2.26
CA LEU A 21 -12.06 -5.66 -2.13
C LEU A 21 -12.63 -4.76 -3.23
N GLU A 22 -12.04 -3.56 -3.39
CA GLU A 22 -12.42 -2.58 -4.40
C GLU A 22 -12.37 -3.16 -5.82
N HIS A 23 -11.23 -3.76 -6.16
CA HIS A 23 -11.01 -4.41 -7.45
C HIS A 23 -12.05 -5.51 -7.72
N SER A 24 -12.26 -6.39 -6.74
CA SER A 24 -13.19 -7.51 -6.85
C SER A 24 -14.64 -7.05 -7.07
N VAL A 25 -15.06 -5.98 -6.40
CA VAL A 25 -16.41 -5.40 -6.59
C VAL A 25 -16.55 -4.78 -7.98
N ILE A 26 -15.55 -4.03 -8.45
CA ILE A 26 -15.57 -3.42 -9.81
C ILE A 26 -15.68 -4.51 -10.88
N VAL A 27 -14.86 -5.55 -10.77
CA VAL A 27 -14.85 -6.68 -11.72
C VAL A 27 -16.15 -7.46 -11.68
N ASP A 28 -16.70 -7.77 -10.49
CA ASP A 28 -17.96 -8.48 -10.34
C ASP A 28 -19.13 -7.71 -11.00
N VAL A 29 -19.20 -6.40 -10.78
CA VAL A 29 -20.20 -5.53 -11.41
C VAL A 29 -20.08 -5.56 -12.94
N ALA A 30 -18.87 -5.37 -13.47
CA ALA A 30 -18.62 -5.34 -14.91
C ALA A 30 -18.94 -6.68 -15.58
N GLN A 31 -18.51 -7.81 -14.99
CA GLN A 31 -18.81 -9.16 -15.51
C GLN A 31 -20.31 -9.45 -15.53
N ARG A 32 -21.03 -9.07 -14.47
CA ARG A 32 -22.49 -9.27 -14.41
C ARG A 32 -23.24 -8.38 -15.41
N ILE A 33 -22.77 -7.16 -15.63
CA ILE A 33 -23.32 -6.29 -16.68
C ILE A 33 -23.10 -6.93 -18.04
N LEU A 34 -21.88 -7.38 -18.38
CA LEU A 34 -21.57 -8.09 -19.62
C LEU A 34 -22.49 -9.30 -19.82
N ALA A 35 -22.61 -10.16 -18.81
CA ALA A 35 -23.46 -11.35 -18.86
C ALA A 35 -24.94 -11.01 -19.06
N THR A 36 -25.43 -9.95 -18.43
CA THR A 36 -26.83 -9.50 -18.57
C THR A 36 -27.08 -8.87 -19.92
N MET A 37 -26.14 -8.04 -20.39
CA MET A 37 -26.25 -7.37 -21.69
C MET A 37 -26.09 -8.31 -22.88
N ALA A 38 -25.67 -9.57 -22.68
CA ALA A 38 -25.72 -10.59 -23.72
C ALA A 38 -27.14 -10.78 -24.27
N TYR A 39 -28.17 -10.50 -23.49
CA TYR A 39 -29.58 -10.60 -23.87
C TYR A 39 -30.16 -9.28 -24.43
N SER A 40 -29.38 -8.24 -24.63
CA SER A 40 -29.87 -6.94 -25.14
C SER A 40 -29.85 -6.80 -26.67
N ARG A 41 -29.30 -7.77 -27.40
CA ARG A 41 -29.00 -7.64 -28.83
C ARG A 41 -30.20 -7.20 -29.69
N THR A 42 -31.36 -7.75 -29.44
CA THR A 42 -32.59 -7.38 -30.19
C THR A 42 -32.97 -5.90 -29.91
N ALA A 43 -32.83 -5.46 -28.67
CA ALA A 43 -33.12 -4.08 -28.30
C ALA A 43 -32.08 -3.09 -28.89
N GLU A 44 -30.82 -3.50 -28.99
CA GLU A 44 -29.75 -2.71 -29.64
C GLU A 44 -30.05 -2.51 -31.13
N ILE A 45 -30.35 -3.60 -31.84
CA ILE A 45 -30.66 -3.56 -33.28
C ILE A 45 -31.87 -2.66 -33.53
N GLU A 46 -32.91 -2.78 -32.72
CA GLU A 46 -34.12 -1.93 -32.88
C GLU A 46 -33.78 -0.46 -32.55
N ALA A 47 -32.99 -0.19 -31.54
CA ALA A 47 -32.56 1.17 -31.23
C ALA A 47 -31.77 1.80 -32.38
N GLN A 48 -30.82 1.07 -32.97
CA GLN A 48 -30.03 1.51 -34.12
C GLN A 48 -30.93 1.75 -35.35
N ARG A 49 -31.88 0.84 -35.64
CA ARG A 49 -32.84 0.98 -36.74
C ARG A 49 -33.70 2.23 -36.60
N LEU A 50 -34.23 2.47 -35.40
CA LEU A 50 -35.03 3.67 -35.12
C LEU A 50 -34.22 4.95 -35.19
N GLN A 51 -32.97 4.91 -34.78
CA GLN A 51 -32.05 6.04 -34.91
C GLN A 51 -31.78 6.41 -36.37
N GLN A 52 -31.51 5.40 -37.23
CA GLN A 52 -31.35 5.61 -38.66
C GLN A 52 -32.59 6.18 -39.34
N LEU A 53 -33.77 5.83 -38.83
CA LEU A 53 -35.06 6.36 -39.31
C LEU A 53 -35.39 7.75 -38.75
N GLY A 54 -34.46 8.39 -37.97
CA GLY A 54 -34.62 9.75 -37.46
C GLY A 54 -35.63 9.90 -36.31
N TYR A 55 -35.96 8.82 -35.60
CA TYR A 55 -36.84 8.93 -34.44
C TYR A 55 -36.16 9.67 -33.26
N SER A 56 -36.95 10.33 -32.44
CA SER A 56 -36.45 11.03 -31.27
C SER A 56 -35.80 10.07 -30.24
N PRO A 57 -34.76 10.49 -29.50
CA PRO A 57 -34.09 9.65 -28.49
C PRO A 57 -35.05 9.05 -27.45
N ALA A 58 -36.09 9.80 -27.07
CA ALA A 58 -37.10 9.32 -26.11
C ALA A 58 -37.92 8.15 -26.69
N ARG A 59 -38.28 8.21 -27.97
CA ARG A 59 -39.04 7.14 -28.66
C ARG A 59 -38.17 5.90 -28.87
N ILE A 60 -36.91 6.09 -29.29
CA ILE A 60 -35.92 5.01 -29.43
C ILE A 60 -35.77 4.25 -28.12
N ARG A 61 -35.46 4.98 -27.04
CA ARG A 61 -35.29 4.40 -25.71
C ARG A 61 -36.55 3.65 -25.24
N LYS A 62 -37.74 4.23 -25.41
CA LYS A 62 -39.00 3.58 -25.01
C LYS A 62 -39.21 2.25 -25.71
N ALA A 63 -38.98 2.16 -27.03
CA ALA A 63 -39.12 0.96 -27.81
C ALA A 63 -38.11 -0.12 -27.40
N ALA A 64 -36.84 0.24 -27.33
CA ALA A 64 -35.76 -0.67 -26.92
C ALA A 64 -35.94 -1.20 -25.48
N MET A 65 -36.30 -0.34 -24.54
CA MET A 65 -36.59 -0.74 -23.16
C MET A 65 -37.79 -1.70 -23.08
N LYS A 66 -38.82 -1.51 -23.89
CA LYS A 66 -39.96 -2.43 -23.94
C LYS A 66 -39.53 -3.83 -24.40
N LEU A 67 -38.64 -3.92 -25.40
CA LEU A 67 -38.08 -5.20 -25.86
C LEU A 67 -37.25 -5.88 -24.76
N LEU A 68 -36.39 -5.16 -24.07
CA LEU A 68 -35.63 -5.71 -22.93
C LEU A 68 -36.57 -6.21 -21.83
N GLN A 69 -37.57 -5.43 -21.45
CA GLN A 69 -38.50 -5.80 -20.39
C GLN A 69 -39.38 -7.00 -20.77
N SER A 70 -39.67 -7.24 -22.06
CA SER A 70 -40.39 -8.41 -22.54
C SER A 70 -39.49 -9.66 -22.60
N ASN A 71 -38.18 -9.53 -22.67
CA ASN A 71 -37.26 -10.66 -22.73
C ASN A 71 -37.17 -11.37 -21.36
N GLN A 72 -37.68 -12.61 -21.31
CA GLN A 72 -37.74 -13.40 -20.08
C GLN A 72 -36.36 -13.76 -19.54
N GLU A 73 -35.42 -14.14 -20.40
CA GLU A 73 -34.07 -14.51 -19.99
C GLU A 73 -33.29 -13.30 -19.46
N PHE A 74 -33.48 -12.15 -20.08
CA PHE A 74 -32.94 -10.89 -19.54
C PHE A 74 -33.43 -10.64 -18.10
N ARG A 75 -34.75 -10.72 -17.88
CA ARG A 75 -35.32 -10.50 -16.53
C ARG A 75 -34.82 -11.51 -15.49
N LYS A 76 -34.78 -12.80 -15.85
CA LYS A 76 -34.23 -13.86 -14.97
C LYS A 76 -32.80 -13.62 -14.63
N THR A 77 -31.96 -13.25 -15.62
CA THR A 77 -30.53 -12.94 -15.41
C THR A 77 -30.34 -11.72 -14.54
N VAL A 78 -31.13 -10.66 -14.73
CA VAL A 78 -31.09 -9.47 -13.83
C VAL A 78 -31.42 -9.87 -12.39
N ALA A 79 -32.48 -10.64 -12.16
CA ALA A 79 -32.86 -11.06 -10.81
C ALA A 79 -31.77 -11.94 -10.16
N LYS A 80 -31.28 -12.94 -10.91
CA LYS A 80 -30.19 -13.83 -10.47
C LYS A 80 -28.95 -13.03 -10.12
N ASN A 81 -28.43 -12.20 -11.03
CA ASN A 81 -27.21 -11.44 -10.85
C ASN A 81 -27.31 -10.41 -9.71
N THR A 82 -28.50 -9.82 -9.51
CA THR A 82 -28.74 -8.91 -8.37
C THR A 82 -28.57 -9.65 -7.03
N LEU A 83 -29.13 -10.84 -6.91
CA LEU A 83 -29.03 -11.63 -5.68
C LEU A 83 -27.61 -12.14 -5.46
N GLU A 84 -26.97 -12.65 -6.50
CA GLU A 84 -25.61 -13.18 -6.45
C GLU A 84 -24.60 -12.08 -6.17
N HIS A 85 -24.74 -10.90 -6.76
CA HIS A 85 -23.89 -9.74 -6.44
C HIS A 85 -23.94 -9.40 -4.95
N LYS A 86 -25.14 -9.29 -4.38
CA LYS A 86 -25.29 -9.03 -2.93
C LYS A 86 -24.61 -10.09 -2.07
N LYS A 87 -24.73 -11.36 -2.44
CA LYS A 87 -24.06 -12.47 -1.74
C LYS A 87 -22.54 -12.37 -1.86
N THR A 88 -22.03 -12.08 -3.06
CA THR A 88 -20.60 -11.91 -3.34
C THR A 88 -20.02 -10.78 -2.51
N VAL A 89 -20.64 -9.60 -2.53
CA VAL A 89 -20.19 -8.43 -1.76
C VAL A 89 -20.16 -8.74 -0.25
N LYS A 90 -21.24 -9.34 0.29
CA LYS A 90 -21.28 -9.71 1.71
C LYS A 90 -20.20 -10.73 2.11
N LYS A 91 -19.94 -11.69 1.23
CA LYS A 91 -18.88 -12.68 1.45
C LYS A 91 -17.50 -12.02 1.45
N LEU A 92 -17.18 -11.26 0.40
CA LEU A 92 -15.92 -10.53 0.26
C LEU A 92 -15.66 -9.61 1.45
N LEU A 93 -16.67 -8.81 1.83
CA LEU A 93 -16.54 -7.89 2.96
C LEU A 93 -16.22 -8.63 4.27
N ARG A 94 -16.91 -9.74 4.54
CA ARG A 94 -16.66 -10.56 5.74
C ARG A 94 -15.25 -11.14 5.75
N GLU A 95 -14.79 -11.66 4.61
CA GLU A 95 -13.45 -12.25 4.47
C GLU A 95 -12.36 -11.18 4.66
N ILE A 96 -12.53 -10.03 4.03
CA ILE A 96 -11.57 -8.92 4.14
C ILE A 96 -11.53 -8.36 5.57
N LEU A 97 -12.67 -8.19 6.24
CA LEU A 97 -12.69 -7.73 7.62
C LEU A 97 -12.02 -8.72 8.57
N LYS A 98 -12.25 -10.02 8.39
CA LYS A 98 -11.58 -11.06 9.18
C LYS A 98 -10.06 -11.02 8.97
N ALA A 99 -9.61 -10.86 7.72
CA ALA A 99 -8.20 -10.75 7.41
C ALA A 99 -7.58 -9.46 7.96
N ALA A 100 -8.30 -8.34 7.85
CA ALA A 100 -7.86 -7.05 8.39
C ALA A 100 -7.78 -7.07 9.93
N GLU A 101 -8.66 -7.78 10.60
CA GLU A 101 -8.62 -7.97 12.06
C GLU A 101 -7.38 -8.75 12.49
N ALA A 102 -7.05 -9.84 11.78
CA ALA A 102 -5.86 -10.64 12.06
C ALA A 102 -4.57 -9.87 11.80
N ALA A 103 -4.45 -9.26 10.62
CA ALA A 103 -3.27 -8.48 10.23
C ALA A 103 -3.13 -7.20 11.07
N GLY A 104 -4.25 -6.54 11.40
CA GLY A 104 -4.26 -5.37 12.27
C GLY A 104 -3.74 -5.68 13.67
N GLY A 105 -4.03 -6.87 14.20
CA GLY A 105 -3.47 -7.32 15.48
C GLY A 105 -1.94 -7.39 15.47
N GLN A 106 -1.35 -7.96 14.42
CA GLN A 106 0.11 -8.01 14.26
C GLN A 106 0.72 -6.60 14.11
N VAL A 107 0.10 -5.76 13.32
CA VAL A 107 0.54 -4.37 13.10
C VAL A 107 0.54 -3.57 14.41
N MET A 108 -0.49 -3.74 15.24
CA MET A 108 -0.55 -3.07 16.54
C MET A 108 0.51 -3.60 17.51
N GLN A 109 0.77 -4.91 17.50
CA GLN A 109 1.85 -5.50 18.31
C GLN A 109 3.23 -4.99 17.87
N GLU A 110 3.53 -5.02 16.57
CA GLU A 110 4.79 -4.48 16.04
C GLU A 110 4.96 -2.98 16.37
N SER A 111 3.88 -2.21 16.32
CA SER A 111 3.89 -0.80 16.71
C SER A 111 4.24 -0.60 18.18
N ALA A 112 3.70 -1.46 19.05
CA ALA A 112 4.00 -1.44 20.47
C ALA A 112 5.45 -1.80 20.76
N ASP A 113 5.93 -2.89 20.15
CA ASP A 113 7.31 -3.36 20.34
C ASP A 113 8.33 -2.31 19.88
N LEU A 114 8.12 -1.74 18.69
CA LEU A 114 8.99 -0.68 18.16
C LEU A 114 8.95 0.58 19.05
N SER A 115 7.76 1.00 19.47
CA SER A 115 7.61 2.18 20.31
C SER A 115 8.23 2.00 21.68
N TYR A 116 8.06 0.83 22.28
CA TYR A 116 8.65 0.50 23.57
C TYR A 116 10.17 0.46 23.51
N LEU A 117 10.74 -0.19 22.49
CA LEU A 117 12.20 -0.26 22.31
C LEU A 117 12.83 1.11 22.07
N ASP A 118 12.18 1.98 21.33
CA ASP A 118 12.65 3.34 21.08
C ASP A 118 12.55 4.20 22.36
N ASP A 119 11.48 4.04 23.10
CA ASP A 119 11.27 4.72 24.37
C ASP A 119 12.32 4.31 25.41
N LEU A 120 12.62 3.00 25.54
CA LEU A 120 13.70 2.50 26.39
C LEU A 120 15.05 3.16 26.07
N ARG A 121 15.35 3.42 24.81
CA ARG A 121 16.60 4.11 24.40
C ARG A 121 16.63 5.54 24.92
N THR A 122 15.51 6.27 24.81
CA THR A 122 15.37 7.65 25.30
C THR A 122 15.61 7.71 26.79
N TRP A 123 14.98 6.84 27.57
CA TRP A 123 15.14 6.80 29.02
C TRP A 123 16.56 6.39 29.46
N LYS A 124 17.15 5.40 28.77
CA LYS A 124 18.54 5.00 29.03
C LYS A 124 19.54 6.13 28.77
N GLN A 125 19.32 6.92 27.71
CA GLN A 125 20.15 8.10 27.40
C GLN A 125 20.03 9.16 28.50
N ALA A 126 18.88 9.27 29.15
CA ALA A 126 18.66 10.15 30.30
C ALA A 126 19.14 9.55 31.64
N GLY A 127 19.79 8.39 31.60
CA GLY A 127 20.30 7.72 32.83
C GLY A 127 19.20 7.07 33.67
N LYS A 128 18.03 6.85 33.12
CA LYS A 128 16.88 6.20 33.80
C LYS A 128 16.60 4.83 33.19
N GLU A 129 16.23 3.88 34.01
CA GLU A 129 15.96 2.49 33.60
C GLU A 129 14.48 2.17 33.73
N ILE A 130 13.88 1.70 32.65
CA ILE A 130 12.49 1.20 32.61
C ILE A 130 12.56 -0.31 32.43
N THR A 131 12.06 -1.05 33.41
CA THR A 131 12.17 -2.53 33.43
C THR A 131 10.84 -3.23 33.31
N ASP A 132 9.71 -2.55 33.60
CA ASP A 132 8.39 -3.16 33.61
C ASP A 132 7.61 -2.83 32.34
N ASN A 133 7.23 -3.88 31.61
CA ASN A 133 6.40 -3.84 30.40
C ASN A 133 5.09 -4.64 30.55
N SER A 134 4.71 -5.01 31.77
CA SER A 134 3.55 -5.87 32.04
C SER A 134 2.22 -5.31 31.57
N TYR A 135 2.13 -3.99 31.37
CA TYR A 135 0.93 -3.29 30.87
C TYR A 135 0.74 -3.40 29.35
N LEU A 136 1.81 -3.66 28.57
CA LEU A 136 1.78 -3.64 27.11
C LEU A 136 0.70 -4.56 26.50
N PRO A 137 0.53 -5.82 26.93
CA PRO A 137 -0.48 -6.69 26.33
C PRO A 137 -1.90 -6.15 26.45
N GLN A 138 -2.25 -5.55 27.60
CA GLN A 138 -3.58 -4.96 27.83
C GLN A 138 -3.78 -3.71 26.99
N LEU A 139 -2.77 -2.86 26.90
CA LEU A 139 -2.79 -1.65 26.07
C LEU A 139 -2.98 -1.99 24.59
N VAL A 140 -2.18 -2.91 24.07
CA VAL A 140 -2.26 -3.36 22.67
C VAL A 140 -3.65 -3.93 22.36
N GLU A 141 -4.19 -4.77 23.25
CA GLU A 141 -5.52 -5.37 23.06
C GLU A 141 -6.64 -4.32 23.06
N ALA A 142 -6.60 -3.34 23.95
CA ALA A 142 -7.60 -2.27 24.01
C ALA A 142 -7.61 -1.44 22.70
N ILE A 143 -6.44 -1.01 22.22
CA ILE A 143 -6.32 -0.20 21.00
C ILE A 143 -6.61 -1.05 19.76
N ARG A 144 -6.18 -2.32 19.74
CA ARG A 144 -6.53 -3.27 18.67
C ARG A 144 -8.04 -3.39 18.52
N LYS A 145 -8.75 -3.58 19.63
CA LYS A 145 -10.23 -3.66 19.65
C LYS A 145 -10.86 -2.39 19.09
N GLN A 146 -10.44 -1.22 19.56
CA GLN A 146 -10.92 0.07 19.07
C GLN A 146 -10.67 0.25 17.58
N THR A 147 -9.45 -0.06 17.10
CA THR A 147 -9.08 0.05 15.69
C THR A 147 -9.91 -0.89 14.81
N ASN A 148 -10.17 -2.12 15.26
CA ASN A 148 -11.01 -3.09 14.57
C ASN A 148 -12.48 -2.65 14.51
N GLU A 149 -13.02 -2.06 15.57
CA GLU A 149 -14.37 -1.49 15.58
C GLU A 149 -14.49 -0.33 14.60
N ASN A 150 -13.50 0.55 14.55
CA ASN A 150 -13.42 1.63 13.56
C ASN A 150 -13.41 1.07 12.12
N MET A 151 -12.60 0.05 11.83
CA MET A 151 -12.56 -0.58 10.51
C MET A 151 -13.90 -1.24 10.14
N LYS A 152 -14.57 -1.91 11.09
CA LYS A 152 -15.92 -2.49 10.88
C LYS A 152 -16.94 -1.40 10.55
N SER A 153 -16.90 -0.29 11.28
CA SER A 153 -17.78 0.87 11.01
C SER A 153 -17.55 1.47 9.65
N LEU A 154 -16.28 1.71 9.27
CA LEU A 154 -15.91 2.20 7.94
C LEU A 154 -16.40 1.27 6.83
N ALA A 155 -16.24 -0.04 7.00
CA ALA A 155 -16.67 -1.03 6.04
C ALA A 155 -18.19 -1.13 5.90
N GLY A 156 -18.96 -0.88 6.96
CA GLY A 156 -20.43 -0.87 6.94
C GLY A 156 -21.04 0.28 6.13
N SER A 157 -20.29 1.35 5.91
CA SER A 157 -20.70 2.56 5.16
C SER A 157 -20.02 2.68 3.79
N THR A 158 -19.61 1.58 3.17
CA THR A 158 -18.84 1.60 1.93
C THR A 158 -19.70 1.56 0.67
N GLY A 159 -19.21 2.24 -0.37
CA GLY A 159 -19.84 2.30 -1.68
C GLY A 159 -19.01 3.10 -2.69
N PHE A 160 -19.65 3.48 -3.77
CA PHE A 160 -19.04 4.28 -4.84
C PHE A 160 -19.80 5.59 -5.04
N LYS A 161 -19.05 6.66 -5.27
CA LYS A 161 -19.64 7.93 -5.67
C LYS A 161 -19.87 7.91 -7.18
N THR A 162 -21.12 7.91 -7.58
CA THR A 162 -21.54 7.93 -8.99
C THR A 162 -22.12 9.31 -9.36
N MET A 163 -22.42 9.52 -10.61
CA MET A 163 -23.12 10.76 -11.06
C MET A 163 -24.48 10.95 -10.39
N SER A 164 -25.14 9.86 -9.99
CA SER A 164 -26.46 9.89 -9.30
C SER A 164 -26.36 9.96 -7.78
N GLY A 165 -25.15 10.12 -7.21
CA GLY A 165 -24.89 10.16 -5.78
C GLY A 165 -24.08 8.97 -5.27
N PHE A 166 -24.12 8.75 -3.97
CA PHE A 166 -23.45 7.62 -3.32
C PHE A 166 -24.32 6.36 -3.42
N GLU A 167 -23.70 5.27 -3.91
CA GLU A 167 -24.35 3.96 -4.02
C GLU A 167 -23.58 2.93 -3.19
N THR A 168 -24.31 2.22 -2.33
CA THR A 168 -23.73 1.12 -1.54
C THR A 168 -23.25 0.00 -2.46
N MET A 169 -22.20 -0.72 -2.02
CA MET A 169 -21.68 -1.86 -2.80
C MET A 169 -22.78 -2.87 -3.17
N GLU A 170 -23.73 -3.14 -2.27
CA GLU A 170 -24.80 -4.14 -2.50
C GLU A 170 -25.76 -3.75 -3.62
N ASN A 171 -25.98 -2.47 -3.84
CA ASN A 171 -26.92 -1.97 -4.86
C ASN A 171 -26.24 -1.59 -6.17
N LEU A 172 -24.90 -1.56 -6.17
CA LEU A 172 -24.09 -1.01 -7.26
C LEU A 172 -24.39 -1.69 -8.61
N TYR A 173 -24.40 -3.03 -8.66
CA TYR A 173 -24.67 -3.75 -9.88
C TYR A 173 -25.99 -3.31 -10.53
N ARG A 174 -27.06 -3.22 -9.74
CA ARG A 174 -28.39 -2.85 -10.28
C ARG A 174 -28.38 -1.43 -10.85
N ARG A 175 -27.77 -0.50 -10.13
CA ARG A 175 -27.68 0.91 -10.56
C ARG A 175 -26.83 1.09 -11.81
N GLU A 176 -25.69 0.44 -11.88
CA GLU A 176 -24.83 0.51 -13.05
C GLU A 176 -25.44 -0.22 -14.26
N LEU A 177 -26.16 -1.33 -14.04
CA LEU A 177 -26.94 -1.99 -15.10
C LEU A 177 -28.03 -1.07 -15.67
N ASP A 178 -28.78 -0.36 -14.82
CA ASP A 178 -29.81 0.57 -15.28
C ASP A 178 -29.22 1.69 -16.16
N LYS A 179 -28.05 2.21 -15.80
CA LYS A 179 -27.31 3.18 -16.64
C LYS A 179 -26.84 2.56 -17.95
N ALA A 180 -26.28 1.36 -17.89
CA ALA A 180 -25.82 0.61 -19.06
C ALA A 180 -26.96 0.38 -20.06
N MET A 181 -28.09 -0.06 -19.56
CA MET A 181 -29.32 -0.27 -20.38
C MET A 181 -29.77 1.01 -21.05
N ILE A 182 -29.81 2.14 -20.33
CA ILE A 182 -30.24 3.42 -20.91
C ILE A 182 -29.31 3.78 -22.08
N LYS A 183 -27.98 3.66 -21.91
CA LYS A 183 -27.00 3.98 -22.96
C LYS A 183 -27.13 3.09 -24.19
N VAL A 184 -27.22 1.77 -24.00
CA VAL A 184 -27.39 0.84 -25.10
C VAL A 184 -28.72 1.06 -25.84
N CYS A 185 -29.80 1.35 -25.11
CA CYS A 185 -31.12 1.61 -25.69
C CYS A 185 -31.19 2.97 -26.41
N THR A 186 -30.19 3.82 -26.41
CA THR A 186 -30.08 5.01 -27.28
C THR A 186 -29.61 4.66 -28.69
N GLY A 187 -29.02 3.47 -28.88
CA GLY A 187 -28.38 3.05 -30.13
C GLY A 187 -27.00 3.67 -30.39
N THR A 188 -26.52 4.51 -29.48
CA THR A 188 -25.25 5.27 -29.65
C THR A 188 -24.03 4.51 -29.12
N PHE A 189 -24.22 3.67 -28.09
CA PHE A 189 -23.14 2.97 -27.41
C PHE A 189 -23.21 1.46 -27.63
N SER A 190 -22.05 0.84 -27.90
CA SER A 190 -21.93 -0.63 -27.88
C SER A 190 -21.91 -1.16 -26.44
N ARG A 191 -22.13 -2.46 -26.29
CA ARG A 191 -22.06 -3.13 -24.97
C ARG A 191 -20.67 -3.01 -24.36
N GLU A 192 -19.64 -3.17 -25.16
CA GLU A 192 -18.23 -3.07 -24.74
C GLU A 192 -17.90 -1.64 -24.25
N GLN A 193 -18.36 -0.62 -25.00
CA GLN A 193 -18.19 0.78 -24.58
C GLN A 193 -18.88 1.07 -23.25
N VAL A 194 -20.07 0.55 -23.03
CA VAL A 194 -20.81 0.76 -21.79
C VAL A 194 -20.11 0.10 -20.60
N VAL A 195 -19.54 -1.10 -20.78
CA VAL A 195 -18.77 -1.75 -19.72
C VAL A 195 -17.47 -0.99 -19.44
N TYR A 196 -16.77 -0.54 -20.49
CA TYR A 196 -15.59 0.30 -20.33
C TYR A 196 -15.90 1.57 -19.51
N GLU A 197 -16.96 2.29 -19.85
CA GLU A 197 -17.37 3.49 -19.13
C GLU A 197 -17.79 3.20 -17.68
N THR A 198 -18.40 2.04 -17.43
CA THR A 198 -18.74 1.61 -16.07
C THR A 198 -17.46 1.37 -15.25
N VAL A 199 -16.49 0.62 -15.78
CA VAL A 199 -15.22 0.38 -15.11
C VAL A 199 -14.48 1.70 -14.89
N HIS A 200 -14.41 2.57 -15.89
CA HIS A 200 -13.80 3.89 -15.79
C HIS A 200 -14.42 4.72 -14.67
N SER A 201 -15.74 4.85 -14.64
CA SER A 201 -16.46 5.63 -13.62
C SER A 201 -16.24 5.09 -12.20
N LEU A 202 -16.30 3.77 -12.03
CA LEU A 202 -16.06 3.14 -10.73
C LEU A 202 -14.59 3.26 -10.30
N ALA A 203 -13.66 3.11 -11.23
CA ALA A 203 -12.23 3.27 -10.98
C ALA A 203 -11.86 4.72 -10.63
N GLU A 204 -12.49 5.70 -11.26
CA GLU A 204 -12.30 7.12 -10.93
C GLU A 204 -12.82 7.44 -9.54
N SER A 205 -14.02 6.97 -9.18
CA SER A 205 -14.58 7.10 -7.83
C SER A 205 -13.68 6.47 -6.78
N GLY A 206 -13.28 5.23 -7.01
CA GLY A 206 -12.74 4.33 -6.00
C GLY A 206 -13.77 3.97 -4.95
N LEU A 207 -13.49 2.90 -4.20
CA LEU A 207 -14.31 2.49 -3.07
C LEU A 207 -14.20 3.54 -1.96
N ARG A 208 -15.32 4.00 -1.45
CA ARG A 208 -15.40 5.10 -0.47
C ARG A 208 -16.20 4.67 0.75
N THR A 209 -15.89 5.29 1.88
CA THR A 209 -16.76 5.29 3.05
C THR A 209 -17.48 6.63 3.15
N ILE A 210 -18.68 6.64 3.72
CA ILE A 210 -19.50 7.83 3.92
C ILE A 210 -19.95 7.94 5.36
N ASP A 211 -19.86 9.14 5.90
CA ASP A 211 -20.60 9.53 7.10
C ASP A 211 -22.00 10.00 6.65
N PHE A 212 -23.01 9.23 6.94
CA PHE A 212 -24.39 9.54 6.53
C PHE A 212 -24.96 10.78 7.22
N ALA A 213 -24.43 11.16 8.37
CA ALA A 213 -24.92 12.33 9.11
C ALA A 213 -24.44 13.63 8.47
N SER A 214 -23.15 13.70 8.10
CA SER A 214 -22.55 14.90 7.50
C SER A 214 -22.50 14.85 5.96
N GLY A 215 -22.70 13.67 5.36
CA GLY A 215 -22.49 13.46 3.91
C GLY A 215 -21.03 13.45 3.51
N TYR A 216 -20.10 13.59 4.46
CA TYR A 216 -18.65 13.54 4.19
C TYR A 216 -18.24 12.14 3.72
N ASN A 217 -17.44 12.08 2.67
CA ASN A 217 -16.94 10.81 2.15
C ASN A 217 -15.48 10.89 1.75
N MET A 218 -14.75 9.80 1.98
CA MET A 218 -13.35 9.64 1.58
C MET A 218 -13.10 8.27 0.96
N GLN A 219 -11.98 8.10 0.27
CA GLN A 219 -11.59 6.78 -0.23
C GLN A 219 -11.36 5.84 0.94
N LEU A 220 -11.82 4.61 0.83
CA LEU A 220 -11.74 3.61 1.91
C LEU A 220 -10.28 3.30 2.29
N ASP A 221 -9.38 3.20 1.30
CA ASP A 221 -7.95 3.03 1.54
C ASP A 221 -7.38 4.16 2.43
N THR A 222 -7.79 5.39 2.19
CA THR A 222 -7.39 6.54 3.01
C THR A 222 -7.96 6.44 4.42
N ALA A 223 -9.22 6.06 4.57
CA ALA A 223 -9.87 5.91 5.87
C ALA A 223 -9.21 4.80 6.72
N VAL A 224 -8.92 3.66 6.09
CA VAL A 224 -8.23 2.54 6.73
C VAL A 224 -6.81 2.93 7.17
N LYS A 225 -6.06 3.57 6.28
CA LYS A 225 -4.72 4.08 6.61
C LYS A 225 -4.75 5.04 7.81
N LEU A 226 -5.73 5.94 7.85
CA LEU A 226 -5.92 6.85 8.98
C LEU A 226 -6.23 6.10 10.28
N ALA A 227 -7.13 5.10 10.24
CA ALA A 227 -7.49 4.33 11.43
C ALA A 227 -6.29 3.56 11.99
N VAL A 228 -5.53 2.86 11.15
CA VAL A 228 -4.34 2.10 11.54
C VAL A 228 -3.27 3.02 12.12
N ARG A 229 -2.97 4.13 11.43
CA ARG A 229 -1.96 5.09 11.90
C ARG A 229 -2.36 5.75 13.21
N THR A 230 -3.62 6.13 13.37
CA THR A 230 -4.11 6.70 14.62
C THR A 230 -3.96 5.69 15.77
N GLY A 231 -4.33 4.43 15.55
CA GLY A 231 -4.14 3.38 16.57
C GLY A 231 -2.66 3.18 16.95
N SER A 232 -1.76 3.11 15.97
CA SER A 232 -0.31 2.99 16.22
C SER A 232 0.25 4.20 16.97
N GLY A 233 -0.17 5.41 16.60
CA GLY A 233 0.22 6.63 17.30
C GLY A 233 -0.28 6.69 18.74
N GLN A 234 -1.50 6.21 18.99
CA GLN A 234 -2.07 6.11 20.35
C GLN A 234 -1.33 5.09 21.21
N ILE A 235 -0.90 3.95 20.65
CA ILE A 235 -0.05 2.99 21.35
C ILE A 235 1.25 3.66 21.78
N ALA A 236 1.93 4.32 20.86
CA ALA A 236 3.19 5.00 21.14
C ALA A 236 3.05 6.11 22.21
N ALA A 237 1.95 6.87 22.15
CA ALA A 237 1.64 7.89 23.14
C ALA A 237 1.40 7.28 24.54
N LYS A 238 0.61 6.23 24.63
CA LYS A 238 0.31 5.58 25.92
C LYS A 238 1.51 4.88 26.55
N ILE A 239 2.44 4.35 25.75
CA ILE A 239 3.72 3.83 26.25
C ILE A 239 4.54 4.96 26.88
N MET A 240 4.63 6.12 26.22
CA MET A 240 5.29 7.30 26.75
C MET A 240 4.63 7.78 28.05
N ASP A 241 3.31 7.90 28.08
CA ASP A 241 2.54 8.32 29.26
C ASP A 241 2.83 7.42 30.48
N GLU A 242 2.79 6.11 30.27
CA GLU A 242 3.04 5.13 31.33
C GLU A 242 4.46 5.25 31.89
N ASN A 243 5.45 5.40 31.01
CA ASN A 243 6.83 5.53 31.43
C ASN A 243 7.12 6.88 32.12
N ILE A 244 6.50 7.97 31.68
CA ILE A 244 6.54 9.27 32.35
C ILE A 244 5.96 9.15 33.77
N THR A 245 4.80 8.52 33.90
CA THR A 245 4.15 8.32 35.20
C THR A 245 5.00 7.50 36.15
N ARG A 246 5.62 6.42 35.68
CA ARG A 246 6.49 5.52 36.49
C ARG A 246 7.79 6.17 36.94
N THR A 247 8.33 7.06 36.14
CA THR A 247 9.59 7.74 36.44
C THR A 247 9.40 9.04 37.24
N GLY A 248 8.14 9.47 37.42
CA GLY A 248 7.80 10.70 38.12
C GLY A 248 8.16 11.98 37.35
N GLU A 249 8.38 11.88 36.05
CA GLU A 249 8.55 13.07 35.19
C GLU A 249 7.21 13.77 34.99
N ASN A 250 7.25 15.06 34.69
CA ASN A 250 6.03 15.86 34.55
C ASN A 250 6.02 16.75 33.31
N LEU A 251 7.13 16.90 32.61
CA LEU A 251 7.22 17.74 31.44
C LEU A 251 7.29 16.92 30.15
N VAL A 252 6.61 17.43 29.12
CA VAL A 252 6.61 16.85 27.77
C VAL A 252 6.82 17.93 26.72
N TYR A 253 7.58 17.60 25.68
CA TYR A 253 7.70 18.40 24.47
C TYR A 253 6.79 17.84 23.39
N VAL A 254 5.98 18.70 22.76
CA VAL A 254 5.15 18.33 21.61
C VAL A 254 5.86 18.67 20.32
N SER A 255 6.05 17.68 19.45
CA SER A 255 6.77 17.82 18.19
C SER A 255 6.15 18.88 17.29
N LYS A 256 6.99 19.47 16.41
CA LYS A 256 6.59 20.40 15.37
C LYS A 256 6.76 19.78 13.99
N HIS A 257 5.86 20.06 13.07
CA HIS A 257 6.02 19.69 11.67
C HIS A 257 5.32 20.70 10.74
N TRP A 258 5.82 20.81 9.51
CA TRP A 258 5.26 21.68 8.49
C TRP A 258 3.91 21.14 8.00
N GLY A 259 2.98 22.05 7.73
CA GLY A 259 1.63 21.71 7.30
C GLY A 259 0.75 21.16 8.42
N ALA A 260 1.02 21.54 9.67
CA ALA A 260 0.11 21.34 10.79
C ALA A 260 -1.23 22.03 10.49
N ARG A 261 -2.32 21.48 11.06
CA ARG A 261 -3.63 22.11 10.93
C ARG A 261 -3.60 23.49 11.57
N ASN A 262 -3.97 24.53 10.81
CA ASN A 262 -4.02 25.92 11.25
C ASN A 262 -5.43 26.52 11.14
N THR A 263 -6.45 25.66 11.05
CA THR A 263 -7.84 26.06 10.94
C THR A 263 -8.61 25.56 12.15
N GLY A 264 -9.62 26.32 12.56
CA GLY A 264 -10.37 26.08 13.79
C GLY A 264 -9.76 26.79 14.98
N ASP A 265 -10.40 26.63 16.13
CA ASP A 265 -10.01 27.23 17.40
C ASP A 265 -9.58 26.16 18.40
N GLY A 266 -8.84 26.54 19.43
CA GLY A 266 -8.44 25.66 20.53
C GLY A 266 -7.65 24.44 20.05
N HIS A 267 -8.01 23.26 20.55
CA HIS A 267 -7.27 22.00 20.31
C HIS A 267 -7.19 21.61 18.83
N ALA A 268 -8.17 22.01 18.01
CA ALA A 268 -8.19 21.71 16.59
C ALA A 268 -7.14 22.49 15.78
N ASN A 269 -6.60 23.60 16.30
CA ASN A 269 -5.55 24.37 15.67
C ASN A 269 -4.17 23.91 16.16
N HIS A 270 -3.60 22.93 15.47
CA HIS A 270 -2.33 22.31 15.87
C HIS A 270 -1.13 23.25 15.75
N GLU A 271 -1.20 24.25 14.89
CA GLU A 271 -0.11 25.22 14.72
C GLU A 271 0.14 26.04 16.00
N GLN A 272 -0.92 26.29 16.80
CA GLN A 272 -0.83 27.10 18.02
C GLN A 272 -0.06 26.43 19.16
N TRP A 273 -0.11 25.09 19.24
CA TRP A 273 0.45 24.36 20.36
C TRP A 273 1.63 23.42 20.01
N GLN A 274 1.99 23.25 18.76
CA GLN A 274 3.16 22.45 18.37
C GLN A 274 4.48 23.14 18.74
N GLY A 275 5.56 22.34 18.90
CA GLY A 275 6.92 22.86 19.16
C GLY A 275 7.11 23.45 20.57
N ARG A 276 6.27 23.09 21.52
CA ARG A 276 6.27 23.65 22.88
C ARG A 276 6.38 22.57 23.94
N VAL A 277 6.81 23.00 25.13
CA VAL A 277 6.88 22.17 26.35
C VAL A 277 5.65 22.43 27.22
N TYR A 278 5.12 21.38 27.80
CA TYR A 278 3.91 21.38 28.63
C TYR A 278 4.13 20.55 29.90
N TYR A 279 3.39 20.83 30.97
CA TYR A 279 3.29 19.94 32.12
C TYR A 279 2.05 19.05 32.03
N ILE A 280 2.14 17.85 32.64
CA ILE A 280 1.01 16.90 32.70
C ILE A 280 0.17 17.14 33.95
N LYS A 281 0.82 17.39 35.09
CA LYS A 281 0.17 17.59 36.40
C LYS A 281 0.55 18.95 36.98
N GLU A 282 -0.44 19.66 37.51
CA GLU A 282 -0.20 20.89 38.27
C GLU A 282 0.61 20.60 39.55
N GLY A 283 1.37 21.56 40.01
CA GLY A 283 2.04 21.51 41.32
C GLY A 283 3.46 22.04 41.37
N GLU A 284 4.11 22.29 40.24
CA GLU A 284 5.47 22.85 40.17
C GLU A 284 5.51 24.15 39.38
N ASP A 285 6.45 25.03 39.78
CA ASP A 285 6.72 26.26 39.03
C ASP A 285 7.81 26.03 38.00
N TYR A 286 7.44 26.12 36.71
CA TYR A 286 8.36 25.94 35.59
C TYR A 286 8.79 27.25 34.93
N ASN A 287 8.58 28.42 35.58
CA ASN A 287 8.92 29.74 35.00
C ASN A 287 10.39 29.86 34.62
N SER A 288 11.32 29.30 35.41
CA SER A 288 12.76 29.31 35.11
C SER A 288 13.07 28.49 33.84
N GLU A 289 12.46 27.33 33.69
CA GLU A 289 12.61 26.49 32.49
C GLU A 289 11.98 27.11 31.25
N ALA A 290 10.75 27.68 31.38
CA ALA A 290 10.11 28.42 30.32
C ALA A 290 10.99 29.53 29.76
N LYS A 291 11.56 30.37 30.66
CA LYS A 291 12.47 31.43 30.27
C LYS A 291 13.75 30.90 29.58
N ARG A 292 14.30 29.78 30.07
CA ARG A 292 15.50 29.16 29.51
C ARG A 292 15.32 28.72 28.07
N ILE A 293 14.12 28.16 27.73
CA ILE A 293 13.79 27.65 26.41
C ILE A 293 13.10 28.71 25.51
N GLY A 294 12.98 29.96 25.99
CA GLY A 294 12.35 31.05 25.22
C GLY A 294 10.86 30.93 25.05
N GLN A 295 10.17 30.23 25.96
CA GLN A 295 8.72 30.08 26.00
C GLN A 295 8.14 31.01 27.08
N ASP A 296 7.05 31.71 26.78
CA ASP A 296 6.47 32.68 27.71
C ASP A 296 6.07 32.02 29.04
N TYR A 297 5.47 30.83 28.95
CA TYR A 297 5.07 29.99 30.08
C TYR A 297 4.95 28.53 29.66
N ILE A 298 5.10 27.61 30.60
CA ILE A 298 4.75 26.19 30.44
C ILE A 298 3.38 25.99 31.07
N THR A 299 2.42 25.49 30.29
CA THR A 299 1.03 25.31 30.70
C THR A 299 0.64 23.83 30.64
N ASP A 300 -0.56 23.54 31.08
CA ASP A 300 -1.16 22.21 31.09
C ASP A 300 -1.30 21.64 29.67
N LEU A 301 -0.91 20.39 29.49
CA LEU A 301 -0.92 19.68 28.19
C LEU A 301 -2.36 19.53 27.68
N TRP A 302 -3.30 19.12 28.55
CA TRP A 302 -4.68 18.92 28.14
C TRP A 302 -5.35 20.23 27.74
N ARG A 303 -5.17 21.28 28.52
CA ARG A 303 -5.73 22.62 28.20
C ARG A 303 -5.23 23.15 26.86
N ALA A 304 -4.00 22.88 26.53
CA ALA A 304 -3.40 23.37 25.27
C ALA A 304 -3.77 22.49 24.09
N THR A 305 -3.78 21.18 24.22
CA THR A 305 -3.77 20.24 23.11
C THR A 305 -4.97 19.32 23.06
N GLY A 306 -5.79 19.26 24.12
CA GLY A 306 -6.89 18.31 24.26
C GLY A 306 -6.47 16.88 24.56
N TYR A 307 -5.22 16.63 24.94
CA TYR A 307 -4.71 15.30 25.27
C TYR A 307 -4.38 15.15 26.74
N SER A 308 -5.05 14.21 27.41
CA SER A 308 -4.82 13.85 28.82
C SER A 308 -3.85 12.68 28.89
N ALA A 309 -2.60 12.95 29.20
CA ALA A 309 -1.57 11.92 29.38
C ALA A 309 -1.81 11.12 30.68
N ASP A 310 -2.36 11.75 31.72
CA ASP A 310 -2.71 11.14 33.00
C ASP A 310 -4.09 10.44 33.00
N GLY A 311 -4.88 10.61 31.94
CA GLY A 311 -6.20 10.01 31.79
C GLY A 311 -7.32 10.62 32.66
N ILE A 312 -7.09 11.79 33.26
CA ILE A 312 -8.10 12.47 34.10
C ILE A 312 -9.22 13.07 33.25
N HIS A 313 -8.89 13.54 32.07
CA HIS A 313 -9.82 14.16 31.12
C HIS A 313 -10.06 13.28 29.89
N GLU A 314 -11.21 13.48 29.24
CA GLU A 314 -11.45 12.88 27.94
C GLU A 314 -10.58 13.56 26.87
N ASN A 315 -10.01 12.76 25.96
CA ASN A 315 -9.20 13.26 24.87
C ASN A 315 -10.08 13.89 23.79
N ASP A 316 -9.71 15.09 23.33
CA ASP A 316 -10.36 15.72 22.19
C ASP A 316 -9.97 14.97 20.90
N PRO A 317 -10.94 14.42 20.15
CA PRO A 317 -10.65 13.72 18.89
C PRO A 317 -10.02 14.60 17.82
N LEU A 318 -10.05 15.91 17.95
CA LEU A 318 -9.40 16.87 17.03
C LEU A 318 -8.06 17.40 17.56
N GLY A 319 -7.68 17.06 18.79
CA GLY A 319 -6.45 17.48 19.44
C GLY A 319 -5.23 16.61 19.14
N LEU A 320 -4.27 16.64 20.05
CA LEU A 320 -3.05 15.82 20.00
C LEU A 320 -3.42 14.32 20.04
N HIS A 321 -2.78 13.50 19.20
CA HIS A 321 -3.09 12.08 18.99
C HIS A 321 -4.51 11.76 18.52
N GLY A 322 -5.30 12.78 18.17
CA GLY A 322 -6.62 12.63 17.58
C GLY A 322 -6.60 12.34 16.08
N TYR A 323 -7.74 12.52 15.42
CA TYR A 323 -7.89 12.22 14.00
C TYR A 323 -6.93 12.99 13.11
N ASN A 324 -6.11 12.23 12.35
CA ASN A 324 -5.12 12.77 11.42
C ASN A 324 -4.06 13.67 12.07
N CYS A 325 -3.88 13.61 13.38
CA CYS A 325 -2.77 14.23 14.07
C CYS A 325 -1.47 13.50 13.71
N ARG A 326 -0.39 14.25 13.51
CA ARG A 326 0.96 13.73 13.25
C ARG A 326 1.95 14.14 14.33
N HIS A 327 1.48 14.92 15.28
CA HIS A 327 2.29 15.35 16.40
C HIS A 327 2.47 14.22 17.38
N LYS A 328 3.63 14.25 18.03
CA LYS A 328 4.04 13.33 19.09
C LYS A 328 4.44 14.13 20.29
N HIS A 329 4.28 13.58 21.48
CA HIS A 329 4.87 14.13 22.68
C HIS A 329 6.00 13.23 23.16
N TYR A 330 7.00 13.84 23.72
CA TYR A 330 8.20 13.19 24.26
C TYR A 330 8.44 13.69 25.66
N VAL A 331 8.93 12.84 26.55
CA VAL A 331 9.39 13.29 27.86
C VAL A 331 10.39 14.44 27.68
N TRP A 332 10.24 15.46 28.49
CA TRP A 332 11.15 16.59 28.54
C TRP A 332 11.88 16.61 29.87
N PHE A 333 13.19 16.51 29.85
CA PHE A 333 14.02 16.65 31.02
C PHE A 333 14.44 18.12 31.21
N ILE A 334 14.29 18.66 32.42
CA ILE A 334 14.72 20.04 32.73
C ILE A 334 16.17 20.22 32.34
N GLY A 335 16.48 21.30 31.64
CA GLY A 335 17.80 21.57 31.11
C GLY A 335 18.07 21.05 29.69
N SER A 336 17.17 20.27 29.10
CA SER A 336 17.28 19.83 27.70
C SER A 336 17.14 21.01 26.72
N SER A 337 17.76 20.90 25.54
CA SER A 337 17.58 21.87 24.45
C SER A 337 16.38 21.50 23.60
N LEU A 338 15.65 22.52 23.12
CA LEU A 338 14.64 22.29 22.10
C LEU A 338 15.29 21.65 20.87
N PRO A 339 14.61 20.70 20.22
CA PRO A 339 15.10 20.15 18.96
C PRO A 339 15.33 21.26 17.93
N ASP A 340 16.38 21.09 17.11
CA ASP A 340 16.60 21.97 15.97
C ASP A 340 15.39 21.92 15.03
N GLU A 341 14.88 23.09 14.66
CA GLU A 341 13.76 23.20 13.74
C GLU A 341 14.30 23.29 12.31
N ASP A 342 13.85 22.37 11.46
CA ASP A 342 14.05 22.55 10.02
C ASP A 342 13.32 23.83 9.57
N PRO A 343 14.00 24.73 8.83
CA PRO A 343 13.35 25.92 8.32
C PRO A 343 12.17 25.54 7.41
N GLN A 344 11.08 26.30 7.51
CA GLN A 344 9.97 26.09 6.58
C GLN A 344 10.46 26.31 5.16
N PRO A 345 10.19 25.37 4.23
CA PRO A 345 10.56 25.55 2.83
C PRO A 345 9.91 26.80 2.24
N ASP A 346 10.69 27.57 1.51
CA ASP A 346 10.18 28.75 0.81
C ASP A 346 9.08 28.38 -0.19
N PRO A 347 8.10 29.26 -0.41
CA PRO A 347 7.11 29.09 -1.47
C PRO A 347 7.78 28.97 -2.85
N VAL A 348 7.28 28.08 -3.70
CA VAL A 348 7.84 27.80 -5.04
C VAL A 348 6.85 28.23 -6.11
N THR A 349 7.35 28.92 -7.16
CA THR A 349 6.53 29.28 -8.32
C THR A 349 6.69 28.25 -9.43
N ILE A 350 5.59 27.62 -9.83
CA ILE A 350 5.51 26.62 -10.91
C ILE A 350 4.43 27.07 -11.89
N ASP A 351 4.75 27.16 -13.17
CA ASP A 351 3.83 27.62 -14.22
C ASP A 351 3.13 28.95 -13.90
N GLY A 352 3.85 29.90 -13.30
CA GLY A 352 3.34 31.23 -12.94
C GLY A 352 2.45 31.26 -11.70
N LYS A 353 2.26 30.13 -11.01
CA LYS A 353 1.50 30.03 -9.77
C LYS A 353 2.42 29.72 -8.60
N THR A 354 2.34 30.51 -7.53
CA THR A 354 3.09 30.29 -6.30
C THR A 354 2.35 29.33 -5.39
N TYR A 355 3.08 28.37 -4.84
CA TYR A 355 2.60 27.34 -3.93
C TYR A 355 3.40 27.38 -2.65
N ASP A 356 2.74 27.43 -1.49
CA ASP A 356 3.34 27.10 -0.22
C ASP A 356 3.51 25.57 -0.05
N TYR A 357 4.22 25.13 0.99
CA TYR A 357 4.48 23.72 1.25
C TYR A 357 3.20 22.88 1.37
N TYR A 358 2.17 23.40 2.05
CA TYR A 358 0.89 22.71 2.18
C TYR A 358 0.21 22.52 0.81
N GLN A 359 0.14 23.58 0.01
CA GLN A 359 -0.46 23.55 -1.33
C GLN A 359 0.29 22.58 -2.26
N ILE A 360 1.63 22.53 -2.19
CA ILE A 360 2.44 21.55 -2.92
C ILE A 360 2.02 20.13 -2.55
N THR A 361 1.97 19.82 -1.25
CA THR A 361 1.60 18.48 -0.78
C THR A 361 0.17 18.09 -1.18
N GLN A 362 -0.78 19.01 -1.17
CA GLN A 362 -2.16 18.77 -1.65
C GLN A 362 -2.21 18.52 -3.16
N LYS A 363 -1.41 19.24 -3.94
CA LYS A 363 -1.29 19.00 -5.38
C LYS A 363 -0.68 17.64 -5.69
N MET A 364 0.38 17.25 -4.99
CA MET A 364 0.98 15.92 -5.08
C MET A 364 -0.08 14.84 -4.82
N ARG A 365 -0.82 14.92 -3.72
CA ARG A 365 -1.89 13.96 -3.38
C ARG A 365 -2.99 13.88 -4.43
N THR A 366 -3.28 15.00 -5.09
CA THR A 366 -4.24 15.04 -6.19
C THR A 366 -3.72 14.28 -7.42
N LEU A 367 -2.44 14.44 -7.76
CA LEU A 367 -1.80 13.72 -8.85
C LEU A 367 -1.70 12.22 -8.54
N GLU A 368 -1.30 11.85 -7.33
CA GLU A 368 -1.23 10.47 -6.84
C GLU A 368 -2.59 9.76 -6.95
N ARG A 369 -3.68 10.40 -6.49
CA ARG A 369 -5.04 9.85 -6.62
C ARG A 369 -5.43 9.58 -8.08
N LYS A 370 -5.10 10.50 -9.00
CA LYS A 370 -5.37 10.32 -10.43
C LYS A 370 -4.58 9.15 -11.03
N ILE A 371 -3.32 8.97 -10.61
CA ILE A 371 -2.50 7.84 -11.05
C ILE A 371 -3.08 6.52 -10.51
N ARG A 372 -3.46 6.45 -9.23
CA ARG A 372 -4.09 5.26 -8.66
C ARG A 372 -5.43 4.92 -9.33
N ALA A 373 -6.24 5.92 -9.69
CA ALA A 373 -7.48 5.71 -10.44
C ALA A 373 -7.23 5.03 -11.79
N LEU A 374 -6.24 5.49 -12.56
CA LEU A 374 -5.85 4.84 -13.82
C LEU A 374 -5.27 3.43 -13.62
N LYS A 375 -4.52 3.19 -12.56
CA LYS A 375 -4.02 1.84 -12.22
C LYS A 375 -5.17 0.91 -11.87
N ARG A 376 -6.14 1.36 -11.09
CA ARG A 376 -7.38 0.65 -10.74
C ARG A 376 -8.16 0.25 -11.99
N GLU A 377 -8.36 1.20 -12.91
CA GLU A 377 -8.99 0.98 -14.20
C GLU A 377 -8.24 -0.07 -15.03
N ARG A 378 -6.93 0.06 -15.15
CA ARG A 378 -6.08 -0.87 -15.89
C ARG A 378 -6.19 -2.31 -15.35
N GLU A 379 -6.10 -2.51 -14.04
CA GLU A 379 -6.16 -3.84 -13.44
C GLU A 379 -7.56 -4.46 -13.61
N ALA A 380 -8.63 -3.68 -13.48
CA ALA A 380 -9.98 -4.15 -13.73
C ALA A 380 -10.18 -4.55 -15.20
N MET A 381 -9.73 -3.71 -16.15
CA MET A 381 -9.82 -4.01 -17.59
C MET A 381 -8.95 -5.22 -17.97
N ALA A 382 -7.76 -5.36 -17.40
CA ALA A 382 -6.90 -6.53 -17.62
C ALA A 382 -7.58 -7.82 -17.14
N THR A 383 -8.24 -7.79 -15.97
CA THR A 383 -8.98 -8.94 -15.43
C THR A 383 -10.18 -9.33 -16.31
N LEU A 384 -10.77 -8.35 -17.00
CA LEU A 384 -11.84 -8.57 -17.99
C LEU A 384 -11.33 -8.99 -19.38
N GLY A 385 -10.01 -9.18 -19.55
CA GLY A 385 -9.39 -9.58 -20.82
C GLY A 385 -9.33 -8.46 -21.86
N GLN A 386 -9.47 -7.19 -21.46
CA GLN A 386 -9.46 -6.04 -22.36
C GLN A 386 -8.05 -5.51 -22.61
N ASP A 387 -7.83 -4.86 -23.78
CA ASP A 387 -6.54 -4.20 -24.07
C ASP A 387 -6.32 -2.99 -23.13
N THR A 388 -5.16 -2.97 -22.48
CA THR A 388 -4.77 -1.94 -21.52
C THR A 388 -3.61 -1.05 -21.99
N LYS A 389 -3.24 -1.12 -23.26
CA LYS A 389 -2.09 -0.35 -23.80
C LYS A 389 -2.29 1.15 -23.66
N GLU A 390 -3.46 1.65 -24.04
CA GLU A 390 -3.77 3.08 -23.94
C GLU A 390 -3.74 3.56 -22.49
N ILE A 391 -4.39 2.84 -21.58
CA ILE A 391 -4.41 3.18 -20.14
C ILE A 391 -2.98 3.14 -19.59
N SER A 392 -2.18 2.16 -19.96
CA SER A 392 -0.77 2.06 -19.57
C SER A 392 0.07 3.24 -20.07
N GLY A 393 -0.23 3.75 -21.26
CA GLY A 393 0.37 4.98 -21.80
C GLY A 393 -0.01 6.21 -20.96
N LYS A 394 -1.30 6.35 -20.63
CA LYS A 394 -1.81 7.43 -19.74
C LYS A 394 -1.16 7.38 -18.35
N ILE A 395 -0.99 6.19 -17.77
CA ILE A 395 -0.31 6.03 -16.47
C ILE A 395 1.14 6.53 -16.55
N LYS A 396 1.91 6.12 -17.57
CA LYS A 396 3.30 6.57 -17.73
C LYS A 396 3.40 8.08 -17.83
N GLN A 397 2.52 8.69 -18.63
CA GLN A 397 2.50 10.15 -18.79
C GLN A 397 2.15 10.87 -17.48
N ARG A 398 1.18 10.35 -16.72
CA ARG A 398 0.81 10.93 -15.42
C ARG A 398 1.91 10.79 -14.37
N ILE A 399 2.62 9.67 -14.34
CA ILE A 399 3.78 9.48 -13.45
C ILE A 399 4.87 10.49 -13.82
N LYS A 400 5.16 10.67 -15.10
CA LYS A 400 6.13 11.68 -15.54
C LYS A 400 5.71 13.09 -15.08
N ASN A 401 4.47 13.49 -15.31
CA ASN A 401 3.97 14.79 -14.89
C ASN A 401 4.05 14.99 -13.35
N TYR A 402 3.82 13.92 -12.58
CA TYR A 402 3.99 13.95 -11.13
C TYR A 402 5.46 14.15 -10.73
N GLN A 403 6.39 13.42 -11.37
CA GLN A 403 7.82 13.54 -11.12
C GLN A 403 8.35 14.93 -11.52
N ASP A 404 7.92 15.45 -12.67
CA ASP A 404 8.28 16.79 -13.13
C ASP A 404 7.78 17.84 -12.13
N PHE A 405 6.53 17.78 -11.70
CA PHE A 405 6.00 18.67 -10.66
C PHE A 405 6.79 18.59 -9.34
N CYS A 406 7.14 17.38 -8.87
CA CYS A 406 7.93 17.22 -7.65
C CYS A 406 9.34 17.82 -7.79
N LYS A 407 9.94 17.68 -8.98
CA LYS A 407 11.25 18.27 -9.29
C LYS A 407 11.19 19.80 -9.24
N ASP A 408 10.17 20.39 -9.88
CA ASP A 408 9.98 21.85 -9.90
C ASP A 408 9.66 22.39 -8.50
N ALA A 409 8.92 21.60 -7.70
CA ALA A 409 8.63 21.90 -6.30
C ALA A 409 9.81 21.63 -5.34
N LYS A 410 10.93 21.11 -5.82
CA LYS A 410 12.10 20.70 -5.02
C LYS A 410 11.77 19.70 -3.89
N ILE A 411 10.77 18.85 -4.12
CA ILE A 411 10.33 17.81 -3.18
C ILE A 411 10.55 16.43 -3.79
N LYS A 412 11.02 15.48 -2.97
CA LYS A 412 11.18 14.09 -3.39
C LYS A 412 9.81 13.45 -3.69
N PRO A 413 9.63 12.83 -4.88
CA PRO A 413 8.39 12.12 -5.18
C PRO A 413 8.22 10.88 -4.30
N ASP A 414 7.04 10.68 -3.75
CA ASP A 414 6.69 9.47 -3.02
C ASP A 414 6.09 8.42 -3.97
N ILE A 415 6.95 7.53 -4.45
CA ILE A 415 6.56 6.47 -5.40
C ILE A 415 5.70 5.40 -4.73
N ASN A 416 5.84 5.16 -3.42
CA ASN A 416 5.02 4.18 -2.70
C ASN A 416 3.54 4.57 -2.74
N ARG A 417 3.22 5.85 -2.61
CA ARG A 417 1.86 6.37 -2.71
C ARG A 417 1.20 6.19 -4.08
N LEU A 418 1.98 5.84 -5.10
CA LEU A 418 1.45 5.52 -6.43
C LEU A 418 1.06 4.05 -6.56
N ARG A 419 1.33 3.19 -5.58
CA ARG A 419 1.03 1.75 -5.64
C ARG A 419 -0.47 1.51 -5.62
N TYR A 420 -0.88 0.48 -6.32
CA TYR A 420 -2.20 -0.11 -6.28
C TYR A 420 -2.00 -1.63 -6.37
N GLU A 421 -2.24 -2.31 -5.27
CA GLU A 421 -1.93 -3.71 -5.04
C GLU A 421 -3.24 -4.45 -4.79
N CYS A 422 -3.80 -5.05 -5.84
CA CYS A 422 -5.13 -5.67 -5.79
C CYS A 422 -5.14 -7.15 -6.17
N LYS A 423 -3.97 -7.76 -6.41
CA LYS A 423 -3.87 -9.18 -6.76
C LYS A 423 -3.69 -10.02 -5.50
N THR A 424 -4.16 -11.25 -5.53
CA THR A 424 -3.92 -12.22 -4.43
C THR A 424 -2.43 -12.41 -4.15
N SER A 425 -1.58 -12.37 -5.19
CA SER A 425 -0.11 -12.40 -5.04
C SER A 425 0.46 -11.16 -4.31
N ASP A 426 -0.23 -10.04 -4.31
CA ASP A 426 0.19 -8.82 -3.61
C ASP A 426 -0.14 -8.93 -2.12
N LEU A 427 -1.16 -9.72 -1.78
CA LEU A 427 -1.60 -9.94 -0.40
C LEU A 427 -0.59 -10.77 0.42
N THR A 428 0.22 -11.59 -0.22
CA THR A 428 1.23 -12.45 0.43
C THR A 428 2.57 -11.76 0.67
N LYS A 429 2.77 -10.54 0.18
CA LYS A 429 4.06 -9.82 0.22
C LYS A 429 4.34 -9.04 1.49
N THR A 430 3.36 -8.83 2.34
CA THR A 430 3.54 -8.05 3.57
C THR A 430 3.72 -8.95 4.78
N LYS A 431 4.67 -8.65 5.67
CA LYS A 431 4.93 -9.41 6.92
C LYS A 431 3.68 -9.59 7.81
N ALA A 432 2.69 -8.72 7.64
CA ALA A 432 1.41 -8.77 8.34
C ALA A 432 0.46 -9.91 7.89
N TRP A 433 0.84 -10.70 6.88
CA TRP A 433 -0.07 -11.59 6.17
C TRP A 433 0.01 -13.07 6.51
N ASN A 434 0.88 -13.49 7.43
CA ASN A 434 0.99 -14.91 7.83
C ASN A 434 -0.34 -15.53 8.32
N GLY A 435 -1.30 -14.70 8.79
CA GLY A 435 -2.66 -15.14 9.13
C GLY A 435 -3.65 -15.19 7.95
N PHE A 436 -3.29 -14.60 6.80
CA PHE A 436 -4.20 -14.50 5.64
C PHE A 436 -4.13 -15.71 4.70
N GLU A 437 -3.04 -16.45 4.66
CA GLU A 437 -2.87 -17.64 3.79
C GLU A 437 -3.99 -18.66 3.96
N VAL A 438 -4.49 -18.84 5.19
CA VAL A 438 -5.60 -19.75 5.48
C VAL A 438 -6.92 -19.27 4.85
N SER A 439 -7.16 -17.97 4.77
CA SER A 439 -8.39 -17.38 4.24
C SER A 439 -8.40 -17.32 2.70
N VAL A 440 -7.27 -16.98 2.09
CA VAL A 440 -7.13 -16.89 0.62
C VAL A 440 -7.19 -18.27 -0.03
N THR A 441 -6.66 -19.31 0.63
CA THR A 441 -6.73 -20.69 0.14
C THR A 441 -8.17 -21.20 0.07
N GLN A 442 -9.04 -20.74 0.99
CA GLN A 442 -10.48 -21.07 0.94
C GLN A 442 -11.21 -20.31 -0.17
N THR A 443 -10.79 -19.08 -0.50
CA THR A 443 -11.40 -18.29 -1.58
C THR A 443 -11.00 -18.80 -2.97
N LYS A 444 -9.77 -19.34 -3.12
CA LYS A 444 -9.35 -20.00 -4.36
C LYS A 444 -10.20 -21.23 -4.72
N LYS A 445 -10.72 -21.95 -3.71
CA LYS A 445 -11.60 -23.11 -3.95
C LYS A 445 -12.99 -22.75 -4.52
N THR A 446 -13.41 -21.50 -4.39
CA THR A 446 -14.74 -21.06 -4.90
C THR A 446 -14.71 -20.39 -6.27
N VAL A 447 -13.52 -20.11 -6.81
CA VAL A 447 -13.36 -19.52 -8.17
C VAL A 447 -12.84 -20.56 -9.18
N ALA A 448 -12.38 -21.72 -8.72
CA ALA A 448 -11.81 -22.77 -9.55
C ALA A 448 -12.63 -24.09 -9.42
N ASP A 449 -13.92 -24.07 -9.81
CA ASP A 449 -14.61 -25.29 -10.21
C ASP A 449 -14.50 -25.45 -11.74
N VAL A 450 -13.29 -25.85 -12.17
CA VAL A 450 -13.03 -26.60 -13.39
C VAL A 450 -12.06 -27.72 -13.01
N PRO A 451 -12.40 -28.99 -13.25
CA PRO A 451 -11.63 -30.11 -12.74
C PRO A 451 -10.32 -30.29 -13.52
N GLN A 452 -9.21 -30.32 -12.83
CA GLN A 452 -8.01 -31.00 -13.31
C GLN A 452 -7.39 -31.84 -12.20
N SER A 453 -7.10 -33.05 -12.61
CA SER A 453 -6.70 -34.24 -11.90
C SER A 453 -5.36 -34.19 -11.15
N ASP A 454 -5.39 -34.80 -9.99
CA ASP A 454 -4.40 -35.69 -9.33
C ASP A 454 -2.93 -35.35 -9.15
N THR A 455 -2.62 -35.52 -7.88
CA THR A 455 -1.41 -36.08 -7.22
C THR A 455 -0.31 -35.12 -6.79
N MET A 456 -0.09 -34.94 -5.50
CA MET A 456 0.72 -35.73 -4.58
C MET A 456 0.68 -35.19 -3.15
N ASN A 457 0.59 -36.14 -2.22
CA ASN A 457 0.73 -35.95 -0.79
C ASN A 457 2.14 -35.51 -0.41
N VAL A 458 2.27 -34.51 0.46
CA VAL A 458 3.42 -34.39 1.36
C VAL A 458 2.91 -34.04 2.75
N THR A 459 3.33 -34.83 3.68
CA THR A 459 3.08 -34.85 5.11
C THR A 459 3.56 -33.56 5.80
N GLU A 460 2.76 -33.13 6.79
CA GLU A 460 3.13 -32.09 7.76
C GLU A 460 4.39 -32.47 8.54
N ASP A 461 5.32 -31.55 8.68
CA ASP A 461 6.20 -31.48 9.83
C ASP A 461 6.32 -30.06 10.36
N LYS A 462 6.14 -29.93 11.68
CA LYS A 462 6.17 -28.67 12.41
C LYS A 462 7.62 -28.35 12.78
N GLY A 463 8.17 -27.26 12.22
CA GLY A 463 9.47 -26.75 12.62
C GLY A 463 9.60 -25.26 12.42
N LYS A 464 10.01 -24.54 13.44
CA LYS A 464 10.36 -23.11 13.43
C LYS A 464 11.26 -22.80 12.24
N GLU A 465 10.80 -22.01 11.28
CA GLU A 465 11.61 -21.54 10.16
C GLU A 465 12.72 -20.60 10.67
N ASN A 466 13.96 -21.10 10.57
CA ASN A 466 15.16 -20.30 10.73
C ASN A 466 15.35 -19.45 9.47
N LEU A 467 15.33 -18.13 9.60
CA LEU A 467 15.59 -17.12 8.54
C LEU A 467 17.03 -17.21 7.94
N THR A 468 17.81 -18.22 8.27
CA THR A 468 19.20 -18.40 7.87
C THR A 468 19.46 -19.65 7.00
N GLU A 469 18.44 -20.22 6.38
CA GLU A 469 18.68 -21.33 5.45
C GLU A 469 19.49 -20.87 4.24
N ILE A 470 20.58 -21.59 3.99
CA ILE A 470 21.54 -21.34 2.92
C ILE A 470 21.49 -22.55 1.97
N TYR A 471 21.19 -22.28 0.70
CA TYR A 471 21.14 -23.31 -0.34
C TYR A 471 22.39 -23.25 -1.20
N ASN A 472 23.10 -24.38 -1.31
CA ASN A 472 24.18 -24.52 -2.29
C ASN A 472 23.56 -24.75 -3.68
N ILE A 473 23.86 -23.86 -4.63
CA ILE A 473 23.28 -23.88 -5.97
C ILE A 473 24.27 -24.21 -7.07
N GLY A 474 25.51 -24.50 -6.74
CA GLY A 474 26.51 -24.97 -7.70
C GLY A 474 27.91 -24.42 -7.46
N LYS A 475 28.73 -24.55 -8.47
CA LYS A 475 30.14 -24.13 -8.47
C LYS A 475 30.45 -23.33 -9.72
N ILE A 476 31.36 -22.37 -9.59
CA ILE A 476 31.88 -21.58 -10.70
C ILE A 476 33.25 -22.09 -11.16
N ASP A 477 33.60 -21.89 -12.44
CA ASP A 477 34.99 -22.04 -12.87
C ASP A 477 35.77 -20.76 -12.50
N ILE A 478 36.48 -20.80 -11.39
CA ILE A 478 37.26 -19.67 -10.86
C ILE A 478 38.24 -19.10 -11.91
N LYS A 479 38.73 -19.89 -12.85
CA LYS A 479 39.70 -19.45 -13.86
C LYS A 479 39.14 -18.32 -14.74
N LEU A 480 37.83 -18.31 -15.00
CA LEU A 480 37.16 -17.31 -15.81
C LEU A 480 37.13 -15.91 -15.17
N TYR A 481 37.30 -15.85 -13.85
CA TYR A 481 37.20 -14.63 -13.07
C TYR A 481 38.55 -14.06 -12.62
N ARG A 482 39.60 -14.91 -12.54
CA ARG A 482 40.93 -14.55 -12.00
C ARG A 482 41.57 -13.35 -12.66
N LYS A 483 41.41 -13.19 -13.97
CA LYS A 483 42.03 -12.08 -14.69
C LYS A 483 41.58 -10.71 -14.19
N LYS A 484 40.36 -10.58 -13.70
CA LYS A 484 39.78 -9.32 -13.20
C LYS A 484 39.81 -9.21 -11.69
N PHE A 485 39.50 -10.30 -10.98
CA PHE A 485 39.23 -10.26 -9.53
C PHE A 485 40.38 -10.86 -8.69
N GLY A 486 41.45 -11.37 -9.32
CA GLY A 486 42.55 -12.00 -8.62
C GLY A 486 42.15 -13.39 -8.04
N ASN A 487 42.69 -13.73 -6.87
CA ASN A 487 42.36 -14.98 -6.22
C ASN A 487 40.96 -14.92 -5.58
N ILE A 488 40.15 -15.94 -5.87
CA ILE A 488 38.82 -16.15 -5.31
C ILE A 488 38.92 -17.33 -4.36
N GLN A 489 38.44 -17.19 -3.13
CA GLN A 489 38.65 -18.14 -2.05
C GLN A 489 37.89 -19.45 -2.22
N THR A 490 36.77 -19.45 -2.90
CA THR A 490 35.92 -20.63 -3.06
C THR A 490 35.26 -20.68 -4.44
N ASP A 491 35.04 -21.89 -4.93
CA ASP A 491 34.25 -22.14 -6.15
C ASP A 491 32.75 -22.29 -5.86
N GLU A 492 32.38 -22.54 -4.59
CA GLU A 492 31.01 -22.77 -4.19
C GLU A 492 30.15 -21.51 -4.24
N VAL A 493 28.91 -21.66 -4.72
CA VAL A 493 27.93 -20.60 -4.83
C VAL A 493 26.68 -20.94 -4.02
N ILE A 494 26.27 -20.01 -3.18
CA ILE A 494 25.09 -20.14 -2.35
C ILE A 494 24.04 -19.08 -2.70
N VAL A 495 22.80 -19.35 -2.32
CA VAL A 495 21.74 -18.37 -2.23
C VAL A 495 21.05 -18.51 -0.87
N THR A 496 20.77 -17.40 -0.21
CA THR A 496 20.05 -17.41 1.06
C THR A 496 18.54 -17.45 0.84
N ASN A 497 17.81 -18.08 1.76
CA ASN A 497 16.34 -18.10 1.71
C ASN A 497 15.75 -16.69 1.61
N GLU A 498 16.30 -15.73 2.33
CA GLU A 498 15.92 -14.32 2.25
C GLU A 498 15.98 -13.77 0.80
N ARG A 499 17.05 -14.13 0.04
CA ARG A 499 17.20 -13.68 -1.36
C ARG A 499 16.22 -14.40 -2.29
N ILE A 500 16.00 -15.68 -2.08
CA ILE A 500 15.00 -16.46 -2.82
C ILE A 500 13.62 -15.85 -2.62
N GLU A 501 13.22 -15.64 -1.39
CA GLU A 501 11.92 -15.07 -1.05
C GLU A 501 11.78 -13.60 -1.54
N HIS A 502 12.85 -12.81 -1.43
CA HIS A 502 12.87 -11.47 -2.02
C HIS A 502 12.56 -11.49 -3.52
N ILE A 503 13.17 -12.40 -4.27
CA ILE A 503 12.99 -12.47 -5.73
C ILE A 503 11.65 -13.12 -6.09
N LYS A 504 11.23 -14.16 -5.41
CA LYS A 504 9.89 -14.75 -5.56
C LYS A 504 8.80 -13.69 -5.36
N SER A 505 8.98 -12.82 -4.40
CA SER A 505 8.00 -11.78 -4.08
C SER A 505 7.98 -10.62 -5.10
N HIS A 506 9.12 -10.26 -5.69
CA HIS A 506 9.23 -9.12 -6.60
C HIS A 506 9.16 -9.50 -8.08
N HIS A 507 9.62 -10.70 -8.42
CA HIS A 507 9.75 -11.20 -9.79
C HIS A 507 9.43 -12.71 -9.87
N PRO A 508 8.19 -13.15 -9.57
CA PRO A 508 7.85 -14.58 -9.52
C PRO A 508 8.14 -15.31 -10.84
N GLU A 509 7.92 -14.65 -11.98
CA GLU A 509 8.21 -15.21 -13.31
C GLU A 509 9.73 -15.38 -13.56
N ASP A 510 10.56 -14.56 -12.92
CA ASP A 510 12.01 -14.67 -13.00
C ASP A 510 12.53 -15.78 -12.11
N TYR A 511 11.83 -16.07 -10.99
CA TYR A 511 12.15 -17.17 -10.11
C TYR A 511 12.00 -18.54 -10.78
N GLU A 512 10.92 -18.78 -11.53
CA GLU A 512 10.72 -20.01 -12.29
C GLU A 512 11.86 -20.26 -13.28
N LEU A 513 12.35 -19.21 -13.95
CA LEU A 513 13.50 -19.31 -14.83
C LEU A 513 14.80 -19.60 -14.08
N PHE A 514 15.00 -18.98 -12.94
CA PHE A 514 16.17 -19.25 -12.11
C PHE A 514 16.14 -20.66 -11.52
N GLU A 515 15.01 -21.12 -11.03
CA GLU A 515 14.84 -22.50 -10.54
C GLU A 515 15.21 -23.52 -11.61
N ARG A 516 14.82 -23.28 -12.87
CA ARG A 516 15.06 -24.17 -14.00
C ARG A 516 16.47 -24.08 -14.56
N TYR A 517 17.03 -22.87 -14.67
CA TYR A 517 18.27 -22.60 -15.40
C TYR A 517 19.36 -21.94 -14.54
N GLY A 518 19.10 -21.64 -13.28
CA GLY A 518 20.04 -20.93 -12.41
C GLY A 518 21.33 -21.69 -12.17
N LYS A 519 21.23 -23.01 -11.93
CA LYS A 519 22.40 -23.90 -11.76
C LYS A 519 23.26 -23.93 -13.03
N ASP A 520 22.63 -24.05 -14.20
CA ASP A 520 23.32 -24.05 -15.48
C ASP A 520 23.95 -22.67 -15.78
N CYS A 521 23.28 -21.58 -15.40
CA CYS A 521 23.81 -20.24 -15.54
C CYS A 521 25.06 -20.01 -14.68
N ILE A 522 25.14 -20.64 -13.52
CA ILE A 522 26.30 -20.56 -12.61
C ILE A 522 27.44 -21.44 -13.08
N ALA A 523 27.16 -22.68 -13.47
CA ALA A 523 28.17 -23.66 -13.87
C ALA A 523 28.72 -23.42 -15.29
N ASP A 524 27.85 -23.01 -16.23
CA ASP A 524 28.17 -22.85 -17.65
C ASP A 524 27.47 -21.59 -18.24
N PRO A 525 27.89 -20.38 -17.83
CA PRO A 525 27.35 -19.14 -18.37
C PRO A 525 27.78 -18.95 -19.84
N ASP A 526 26.90 -18.35 -20.65
CA ASP A 526 27.25 -17.97 -22.04
C ASP A 526 28.03 -16.65 -22.10
N LEU A 527 27.93 -15.81 -21.06
CA LEU A 527 28.63 -14.56 -20.97
C LEU A 527 28.84 -14.19 -19.49
N ILE A 528 30.03 -13.72 -19.16
CA ILE A 528 30.37 -13.16 -17.84
C ILE A 528 30.88 -11.74 -18.04
N ILE A 529 30.30 -10.81 -17.29
CA ILE A 529 30.64 -9.38 -17.34
C ILE A 529 30.98 -8.93 -15.91
N SER A 530 32.07 -8.17 -15.71
CA SER A 530 32.35 -7.55 -14.40
C SER A 530 31.35 -6.46 -14.10
N ASP A 531 31.00 -6.25 -12.83
CA ASP A 531 30.26 -5.05 -12.42
C ASP A 531 31.27 -3.97 -11.99
N GLU A 532 31.52 -3.00 -12.85
CA GLU A 532 32.49 -1.94 -12.57
C GLU A 532 32.06 -0.97 -11.45
N LYS A 533 30.79 -1.04 -11.03
CA LYS A 533 30.26 -0.23 -9.93
C LYS A 533 30.40 -0.90 -8.57
N ASN A 534 30.35 -2.23 -8.53
CA ASN A 534 30.38 -3.01 -7.30
C ASN A 534 31.55 -3.98 -7.32
N ALA A 535 32.60 -3.65 -6.56
CA ALA A 535 33.81 -4.47 -6.48
C ALA A 535 33.48 -5.93 -6.09
N GLY A 536 34.11 -6.88 -6.78
CA GLY A 536 33.90 -8.31 -6.53
C GLY A 536 32.57 -8.85 -7.03
N THR A 537 31.83 -8.14 -7.89
CA THR A 537 30.55 -8.57 -8.44
C THR A 537 30.62 -8.81 -9.93
N ALA A 538 29.94 -9.86 -10.40
CA ALA A 538 29.84 -10.21 -11.81
C ALA A 538 28.39 -10.51 -12.23
N PHE A 539 28.07 -10.20 -13.49
CA PHE A 539 26.83 -10.58 -14.17
C PHE A 539 27.08 -11.85 -14.98
N LEU A 540 26.36 -12.93 -14.67
CA LEU A 540 26.37 -14.17 -15.42
C LEU A 540 25.13 -14.23 -16.28
N ILE A 541 25.29 -14.41 -17.57
CA ILE A 541 24.18 -14.41 -18.52
C ILE A 541 24.10 -15.76 -19.19
N LYS A 542 22.94 -16.39 -19.12
CA LYS A 542 22.57 -17.60 -19.85
C LYS A 542 21.57 -17.24 -20.95
N LYS A 543 21.87 -17.57 -22.18
CA LYS A 543 20.97 -17.40 -23.33
C LYS A 543 19.94 -18.53 -23.31
N LEU A 544 18.67 -18.17 -23.40
CA LEU A 544 17.55 -19.09 -23.49
C LEU A 544 16.80 -18.86 -24.81
N PRO A 545 16.00 -19.82 -25.30
CA PRO A 545 15.34 -19.70 -26.60
C PRO A 545 14.55 -18.40 -26.83
N ASN A 546 13.85 -17.91 -25.81
CA ASN A 546 12.98 -16.75 -25.91
C ASN A 546 13.42 -15.55 -25.07
N THR A 547 14.48 -15.67 -24.26
CA THR A 547 14.95 -14.63 -23.34
C THR A 547 16.38 -14.93 -22.90
N ASN A 548 16.93 -14.12 -21.99
CA ASN A 548 18.18 -14.43 -21.31
C ASN A 548 17.95 -14.36 -19.81
N LEU A 549 18.61 -15.22 -19.05
CA LEU A 549 18.67 -15.14 -17.59
C LEU A 549 19.96 -14.40 -17.21
N ASN A 550 19.86 -13.40 -16.34
CA ASN A 550 20.99 -12.73 -15.72
C ASN A 550 21.02 -13.08 -14.24
N VAL A 551 22.15 -13.57 -13.77
CA VAL A 551 22.43 -13.83 -12.35
C VAL A 551 23.55 -12.89 -11.90
N VAL A 552 23.32 -12.18 -10.80
CA VAL A 552 24.33 -11.29 -10.19
C VAL A 552 25.01 -12.05 -9.08
N LEU A 553 26.30 -12.29 -9.25
CA LEU A 553 27.12 -13.07 -8.34
C LEU A 553 28.12 -12.16 -7.59
N ARG A 554 28.13 -12.22 -6.26
CA ARG A 554 29.17 -11.63 -5.42
C ARG A 554 30.21 -12.68 -5.11
N LEU A 555 31.44 -12.40 -5.47
CA LEU A 555 32.60 -13.27 -5.29
C LEU A 555 33.27 -12.99 -3.95
N VAL A 556 33.78 -14.00 -3.29
CA VAL A 556 34.62 -13.86 -2.09
C VAL A 556 36.08 -13.75 -2.50
N LEU A 557 36.65 -12.57 -2.33
CA LEU A 557 38.00 -12.22 -2.74
C LEU A 557 39.03 -12.63 -1.66
N GLU A 558 40.30 -12.67 -2.03
CA GLU A 558 41.41 -13.14 -1.19
C GLU A 558 41.52 -12.46 0.19
N ASN A 559 41.12 -11.19 0.27
CA ASN A 559 41.19 -10.41 1.52
C ASN A 559 39.94 -10.50 2.38
N GLU A 560 38.96 -11.34 2.04
CA GLU A 560 37.70 -11.51 2.77
C GLU A 560 37.75 -12.78 3.64
N ASP A 561 36.80 -12.93 4.57
CA ASP A 561 36.77 -14.10 5.48
C ASP A 561 36.58 -15.40 4.69
N SER A 562 37.49 -16.36 4.89
CA SER A 562 37.51 -17.67 4.24
C SER A 562 36.29 -18.56 4.53
N LYS A 563 35.49 -18.22 5.55
CA LYS A 563 34.22 -18.88 5.87
C LYS A 563 33.06 -18.45 4.96
N LEU A 564 33.22 -17.35 4.26
CA LEU A 564 32.23 -16.85 3.32
C LEU A 564 32.21 -17.71 2.05
N LYS A 565 31.04 -17.74 1.37
CA LYS A 565 30.84 -18.39 0.07
C LYS A 565 30.43 -17.34 -0.96
N ASN A 566 30.75 -17.58 -2.24
CA ASN A 566 30.18 -16.76 -3.30
C ASN A 566 28.66 -16.81 -3.22
N SER A 567 28.00 -15.68 -3.39
CA SER A 567 26.55 -15.59 -3.16
C SER A 567 25.80 -14.95 -4.33
N VAL A 568 24.65 -15.51 -4.68
CA VAL A 568 23.72 -14.86 -5.60
C VAL A 568 23.07 -13.70 -4.89
N MET A 569 23.26 -12.50 -5.46
CA MET A 569 22.69 -11.26 -4.93
C MET A 569 21.27 -11.03 -5.45
N THR A 570 21.05 -11.33 -6.74
CA THR A 570 19.75 -11.22 -7.40
C THR A 570 19.83 -11.87 -8.80
N PHE A 571 18.67 -12.10 -9.42
CA PHE A 571 18.56 -12.57 -10.80
C PHE A 571 17.28 -12.04 -11.45
N TRP A 572 17.28 -11.94 -12.79
CA TRP A 572 16.10 -11.51 -13.55
C TRP A 572 16.26 -11.85 -15.04
N ARG A 573 15.14 -11.83 -15.76
CA ARG A 573 15.14 -11.92 -17.22
C ARG A 573 15.72 -10.66 -17.81
N ILE A 574 16.69 -10.80 -18.72
CA ILE A 574 17.34 -9.69 -19.38
C ILE A 574 17.15 -9.75 -20.91
N ARG A 575 16.68 -8.66 -21.50
CA ARG A 575 16.53 -8.55 -22.96
C ARG A 575 17.89 -8.31 -23.62
N LYS A 576 18.06 -8.82 -24.86
CA LYS A 576 19.29 -8.68 -25.64
C LYS A 576 19.83 -7.25 -25.66
N ARG A 577 19.01 -6.25 -25.94
CA ARG A 577 19.38 -4.83 -25.91
C ARG A 577 19.96 -4.37 -24.55
N ASN A 578 19.50 -4.94 -23.45
CA ASN A 578 20.00 -4.59 -22.11
C ASN A 578 21.32 -5.31 -21.80
N VAL A 579 21.55 -6.50 -22.37
CA VAL A 579 22.85 -7.17 -22.35
C VAL A 579 23.90 -6.33 -23.11
N GLU A 580 23.53 -5.81 -24.26
CA GLU A 580 24.39 -4.91 -25.05
C GLU A 580 24.81 -3.66 -24.25
N LYS A 581 23.86 -3.05 -23.53
CA LYS A 581 24.16 -1.93 -22.61
C LYS A 581 25.02 -2.29 -21.41
N LEU A 582 24.95 -3.52 -20.92
CA LEU A 582 25.85 -3.99 -19.86
C LEU A 582 27.27 -4.14 -20.41
N ILE A 583 27.41 -4.68 -21.61
CA ILE A 583 28.69 -4.81 -22.31
C ILE A 583 29.35 -3.45 -22.58
N GLU A 584 28.59 -2.45 -23.00
CA GLU A 584 29.10 -1.10 -23.26
C GLU A 584 29.70 -0.42 -22.01
N LYS A 585 29.20 -0.77 -20.82
CA LYS A 585 29.57 -0.10 -19.55
C LYS A 585 30.52 -0.88 -18.67
N ASN A 586 30.78 -2.14 -18.98
CA ASN A 586 31.48 -3.07 -18.12
C ASN A 586 32.40 -3.99 -18.95
N GLN A 587 33.39 -4.60 -18.32
CA GLN A 587 34.35 -5.47 -18.99
C GLN A 587 33.82 -6.89 -19.15
N ILE A 588 33.92 -7.45 -20.36
CA ILE A 588 33.63 -8.86 -20.59
C ILE A 588 34.80 -9.70 -20.02
N LEU A 589 34.49 -10.67 -19.19
CA LEU A 589 35.43 -11.62 -18.61
C LEU A 589 35.48 -12.91 -19.42
N TYR A 590 34.32 -13.36 -19.88
CA TYR A 590 34.14 -14.59 -20.65
C TYR A 590 32.95 -14.45 -21.60
N LYS A 591 33.10 -15.04 -22.77
CA LYS A 591 32.04 -15.16 -23.79
C LYS A 591 32.20 -16.53 -24.43
N LYS A 592 31.14 -17.33 -24.36
CA LYS A 592 31.08 -18.63 -25.04
C LYS A 592 30.97 -18.40 -26.53
N GLU A 593 31.77 -19.10 -27.30
CA GLU A 593 31.80 -19.04 -28.79
C GLU A 593 30.51 -19.59 -29.42
#